data_ea58b56ff3b32911e95cbe0fa8344dec
#
_entry.id   ea58b56ff3b32911e95cbe0fa8344dec
#
_cell.length_a   1.000
_cell.length_b   1.000
_cell.length_c   1.000
_cell.angle_alpha   90.00
_cell.angle_beta   90.00
_cell.angle_gamma   90.00
#
_symmetry.space_group_name_H-M   'P 1'
#
loop_
_entity.id
_entity.type
_entity.pdbx_description
1 polymer ?
#
loop_
_entity_poly.entity_id
_entity_poly.type
_entity_poly.pdbx_seq_one_letter_code
_entity_poly.pdbx_strand_id
1 'polypeptide(L)'
;LSQEDYMLLQNTYNSFIRNGANLTSEQKERFRQLSAELSVLTLKFSQNNLKETNRYELLLTPEQTDGLPTSALDAYAQAAKDKNQEGYLVTLQAPSFVPFMKYSSHRELRKQLYMAYNTQCTHDDEFNNLEIIQKLVNLRLERAQLLGYSTVADYVLSKRMAENSDNVYKLLNELLDAYKPTAHQEVEDVKTLAKELEGEDFELMPWDWAYYSEKLKEKKFNLNEEELRPYFELKKVIQGVFGLATRLYGITFQENPNIPVYHPDVKAYEVKDKDDSFLAVLYTDFH
;
A
#
# COMPACT_ATOMS: atom_id res chain seq x y z
N LEU A 1 30.25 1.12 30.57
CA LEU A 1 29.46 1.46 29.41
C LEU A 1 28.34 2.41 29.82
N SER A 2 28.11 3.47 29.05
CA SER A 2 26.92 4.29 29.18
C SER A 2 25.66 3.45 28.85
N GLN A 3 24.47 3.95 29.19
CA GLN A 3 23.22 3.29 28.80
C GLN A 3 23.09 3.16 27.28
N GLU A 4 23.54 4.16 26.54
CA GLU A 4 23.56 4.17 25.08
C GLU A 4 24.51 3.11 24.53
N ASP A 5 25.75 3.03 25.03
CA ASP A 5 26.72 1.99 24.63
C ASP A 5 26.21 0.59 24.93
N TYR A 6 25.55 0.39 26.08
CA TYR A 6 24.96 -0.89 26.44
C TYR A 6 23.86 -1.28 25.47
N MET A 7 22.96 -0.35 25.12
CA MET A 7 21.90 -0.61 24.15
C MET A 7 22.45 -0.91 22.75
N LEU A 8 23.48 -0.19 22.33
CA LEU A 8 24.16 -0.45 21.05
C LEU A 8 24.77 -1.86 21.03
N LEU A 9 25.50 -2.23 22.09
CA LEU A 9 26.09 -3.55 22.24
C LEU A 9 25.01 -4.65 22.19
N GLN A 10 23.93 -4.47 22.97
CA GLN A 10 22.84 -5.44 23.05
C GLN A 10 22.13 -5.60 21.69
N ASN A 11 21.85 -4.49 21.00
CA ASN A 11 21.21 -4.52 19.68
C ASN A 11 22.11 -5.20 18.64
N THR A 12 23.40 -4.91 18.67
CA THR A 12 24.38 -5.54 17.78
C THR A 12 24.50 -7.03 18.05
N TYR A 13 24.65 -7.44 19.31
CA TYR A 13 24.70 -8.85 19.71
C TYR A 13 23.45 -9.62 19.31
N ASN A 14 22.26 -9.06 19.60
CA ASN A 14 20.99 -9.64 19.23
C ASN A 14 20.83 -9.76 17.70
N SER A 15 21.35 -8.80 16.94
CA SER A 15 21.35 -8.86 15.49
C SER A 15 22.15 -10.06 14.99
N PHE A 16 23.35 -10.32 15.52
CA PHE A 16 24.15 -11.47 15.17
C PHE A 16 23.45 -12.81 15.51
N ILE A 17 22.88 -12.93 16.71
CA ILE A 17 22.15 -14.14 17.11
C ILE A 17 20.97 -14.41 16.17
N ARG A 18 20.16 -13.39 15.88
CA ARG A 18 19.02 -13.49 15.00
C ARG A 18 19.38 -13.80 13.54
N ASN A 19 20.63 -13.56 13.17
CA ASN A 19 21.20 -13.96 11.89
C ASN A 19 21.98 -15.29 11.97
N GLY A 20 21.79 -16.08 13.05
CA GLY A 20 22.29 -17.43 13.16
C GLY A 20 23.70 -17.57 13.72
N ALA A 21 24.28 -16.54 14.38
CA ALA A 21 25.64 -16.62 14.89
C ALA A 21 25.85 -17.78 15.86
N ASN A 22 24.85 -18.13 16.69
CA ASN A 22 24.92 -19.19 17.69
C ASN A 22 24.53 -20.58 17.16
N LEU A 23 24.19 -20.70 15.90
CA LEU A 23 23.85 -21.97 15.26
C LEU A 23 25.11 -22.85 15.11
N THR A 24 24.93 -24.17 15.13
CA THR A 24 26.00 -25.13 14.77
C THR A 24 26.37 -24.98 13.29
N SER A 25 27.48 -25.55 12.86
CA SER A 25 27.92 -25.48 11.46
C SER A 25 26.88 -26.05 10.49
N GLU A 26 26.24 -27.17 10.83
CA GLU A 26 25.17 -27.78 10.05
C GLU A 26 23.92 -26.88 9.98
N GLN A 27 23.49 -26.32 11.12
CA GLN A 27 22.36 -25.39 11.19
C GLN A 27 22.63 -24.09 10.44
N LYS A 28 23.88 -23.57 10.46
CA LYS A 28 24.28 -22.39 9.67
C LYS A 28 24.14 -22.65 8.18
N GLU A 29 24.53 -23.81 7.71
CA GLU A 29 24.38 -24.16 6.29
C GLU A 29 22.91 -24.24 5.91
N ARG A 30 22.08 -24.89 6.74
CA ARG A 30 20.62 -24.91 6.50
C ARG A 30 19.99 -23.50 6.54
N PHE A 31 20.39 -22.67 7.50
CA PHE A 31 19.92 -21.28 7.61
C PHE A 31 20.29 -20.45 6.36
N ARG A 32 21.50 -20.66 5.82
CA ARG A 32 21.95 -20.03 4.58
C ARG A 32 21.07 -20.42 3.38
N GLN A 33 20.77 -21.71 3.24
CA GLN A 33 19.90 -22.23 2.18
C GLN A 33 18.49 -21.65 2.29
N LEU A 34 17.89 -21.69 3.48
CA LEU A 34 16.56 -21.09 3.75
C LEU A 34 16.53 -19.60 3.39
N SER A 35 17.56 -18.87 3.78
CA SER A 35 17.62 -17.42 3.52
C SER A 35 17.75 -17.11 2.04
N ALA A 36 18.54 -17.90 1.30
CA ALA A 36 18.68 -17.75 -0.15
C ALA A 36 17.37 -18.07 -0.87
N GLU A 37 16.71 -19.18 -0.52
CA GLU A 37 15.43 -19.57 -1.11
C GLU A 37 14.32 -18.56 -0.81
N LEU A 38 14.21 -18.11 0.45
CA LEU A 38 13.26 -17.06 0.85
C LEU A 38 13.46 -15.76 0.05
N SER A 39 14.72 -15.37 -0.18
CA SER A 39 15.03 -14.16 -0.97
C SER A 39 14.53 -14.29 -2.41
N VAL A 40 14.83 -15.41 -3.07
CA VAL A 40 14.38 -15.67 -4.45
C VAL A 40 12.86 -15.71 -4.55
N LEU A 41 12.20 -16.45 -3.66
CA LEU A 41 10.74 -16.58 -3.67
C LEU A 41 10.03 -15.27 -3.36
N THR A 42 10.56 -14.48 -2.41
CA THR A 42 10.00 -13.15 -2.08
C THR A 42 10.11 -12.20 -3.28
N LEU A 43 11.25 -12.19 -3.97
CA LEU A 43 11.43 -11.40 -5.17
C LEU A 43 10.46 -11.84 -6.28
N LYS A 44 10.36 -13.17 -6.52
CA LYS A 44 9.44 -13.70 -7.53
C LYS A 44 7.97 -13.35 -7.21
N PHE A 45 7.57 -13.49 -5.95
CA PHE A 45 6.23 -13.09 -5.49
C PHE A 45 5.92 -11.63 -5.85
N SER A 46 6.83 -10.72 -5.50
CA SER A 46 6.65 -9.29 -5.76
C SER A 46 6.67 -8.95 -7.25
N GLN A 47 7.55 -9.61 -8.02
CA GLN A 47 7.62 -9.41 -9.47
C GLN A 47 6.37 -9.92 -10.18
N ASN A 48 5.81 -11.08 -9.77
CA ASN A 48 4.57 -11.60 -10.32
C ASN A 48 3.42 -10.62 -10.06
N ASN A 49 3.30 -10.13 -8.81
CA ASN A 49 2.26 -9.16 -8.48
C ASN A 49 2.37 -7.86 -9.30
N LEU A 50 3.59 -7.32 -9.45
CA LEU A 50 3.81 -6.13 -10.25
C LEU A 50 3.46 -6.35 -11.72
N LYS A 51 3.86 -7.49 -12.31
CA LYS A 51 3.55 -7.83 -13.70
C LYS A 51 2.07 -8.03 -13.92
N GLU A 52 1.38 -8.73 -13.02
CA GLU A 52 -0.07 -8.93 -13.06
C GLU A 52 -0.81 -7.59 -12.99
N THR A 53 -0.42 -6.73 -12.04
CA THR A 53 -1.00 -5.38 -11.90
C THR A 53 -0.83 -4.56 -13.18
N ASN A 54 0.33 -4.62 -13.82
CA ASN A 54 0.65 -3.84 -15.02
C ASN A 54 0.06 -4.44 -16.30
N ARG A 55 -0.28 -5.73 -16.30
CA ARG A 55 -0.85 -6.44 -17.45
C ARG A 55 -2.33 -6.12 -17.67
N TYR A 56 -3.04 -5.83 -16.60
CA TYR A 56 -4.48 -5.64 -16.67
C TYR A 56 -4.85 -4.32 -17.32
N GLU A 57 -5.77 -4.39 -18.28
CA GLU A 57 -6.29 -3.26 -19.03
C GLU A 57 -7.81 -3.38 -19.19
N LEU A 58 -8.53 -2.34 -18.79
CA LEU A 58 -9.95 -2.19 -19.04
C LEU A 58 -10.16 -0.92 -19.88
N LEU A 59 -10.33 -1.09 -21.17
CA LEU A 59 -10.59 0.03 -22.09
C LEU A 59 -12.09 0.31 -22.12
N LEU A 60 -12.46 1.55 -21.76
CA LEU A 60 -13.84 2.01 -21.75
C LEU A 60 -14.16 2.78 -23.03
N THR A 61 -15.41 2.61 -23.50
CA THR A 61 -16.00 3.50 -24.50
C THR A 61 -16.54 4.78 -23.82
N PRO A 62 -16.84 5.85 -24.58
CA PRO A 62 -17.45 7.07 -24.02
C PRO A 62 -18.73 6.80 -23.22
N GLU A 63 -19.55 5.85 -23.65
CA GLU A 63 -20.82 5.48 -22.99
C GLU A 63 -20.61 4.80 -21.63
N GLN A 64 -19.43 4.27 -21.38
CA GLN A 64 -19.05 3.58 -20.13
C GLN A 64 -18.39 4.49 -19.10
N THR A 65 -18.33 5.79 -19.37
CA THR A 65 -17.69 6.77 -18.48
C THR A 65 -18.63 7.44 -17.49
N ASP A 66 -19.91 7.09 -17.50
CA ASP A 66 -20.93 7.71 -16.65
C ASP A 66 -20.56 7.63 -15.15
N GLY A 67 -20.75 8.78 -14.46
CA GLY A 67 -20.43 8.95 -13.05
C GLY A 67 -18.96 9.31 -12.76
N LEU A 68 -18.03 9.10 -13.70
CA LEU A 68 -16.61 9.37 -13.48
C LEU A 68 -16.30 10.87 -13.50
N PRO A 69 -15.50 11.39 -12.54
CA PRO A 69 -15.09 12.78 -12.53
C PRO A 69 -14.12 13.11 -13.68
N THR A 70 -14.14 14.34 -14.14
CA THR A 70 -13.28 14.82 -15.25
C THR A 70 -11.81 14.52 -15.01
N SER A 71 -11.34 14.66 -13.79
CA SER A 71 -9.96 14.38 -13.42
C SER A 71 -9.55 12.91 -13.63
N ALA A 72 -10.46 11.97 -13.38
CA ALA A 72 -10.24 10.55 -13.65
C ALA A 72 -10.29 10.27 -15.16
N LEU A 73 -11.23 10.90 -15.87
CA LEU A 73 -11.34 10.77 -17.32
C LEU A 73 -10.08 11.26 -18.04
N ASP A 74 -9.54 12.41 -17.65
CA ASP A 74 -8.31 12.96 -18.20
C ASP A 74 -7.12 11.98 -18.00
N ALA A 75 -7.02 11.40 -16.78
CA ALA A 75 -5.97 10.40 -16.48
C ALA A 75 -6.15 9.12 -17.31
N TYR A 76 -7.37 8.62 -17.46
CA TYR A 76 -7.65 7.40 -18.24
C TYR A 76 -7.44 7.63 -19.75
N ALA A 77 -7.80 8.81 -20.26
CA ALA A 77 -7.53 9.17 -21.65
C ALA A 77 -6.03 9.27 -21.92
N GLN A 78 -5.27 9.86 -20.98
CA GLN A 78 -3.81 9.92 -21.11
C GLN A 78 -3.20 8.52 -21.08
N ALA A 79 -3.64 7.65 -20.15
CA ALA A 79 -3.16 6.26 -20.06
C ALA A 79 -3.45 5.46 -21.36
N ALA A 80 -4.62 5.64 -21.97
CA ALA A 80 -4.93 5.04 -23.27
C ALA A 80 -3.99 5.56 -24.37
N LYS A 81 -3.79 6.88 -24.42
CA LYS A 81 -2.90 7.51 -25.40
C LYS A 81 -1.46 7.03 -25.28
N ASP A 82 -0.93 6.86 -24.07
CA ASP A 82 0.42 6.38 -23.82
C ASP A 82 0.63 4.95 -24.34
N LYS A 83 -0.45 4.18 -24.47
CA LYS A 83 -0.49 2.85 -25.08
C LYS A 83 -0.96 2.83 -26.54
N ASN A 84 -1.08 3.99 -27.18
CA ASN A 84 -1.58 4.16 -28.56
C ASN A 84 -2.99 3.56 -28.76
N GLN A 85 -3.86 3.68 -27.76
CA GLN A 85 -5.24 3.26 -27.78
C GLN A 85 -6.19 4.48 -27.77
N GLU A 86 -7.37 4.34 -28.37
CA GLU A 86 -8.44 5.33 -28.29
C GLU A 86 -9.42 4.94 -27.19
N GLY A 87 -9.89 5.90 -26.39
CA GLY A 87 -10.82 5.70 -25.28
C GLY A 87 -10.22 6.04 -23.93
N TYR A 88 -10.66 5.32 -22.89
CA TYR A 88 -10.30 5.59 -21.50
C TYR A 88 -9.78 4.30 -20.86
N LEU A 89 -8.50 4.25 -20.57
CA LEU A 89 -7.85 3.05 -20.04
C LEU A 89 -7.83 3.06 -18.52
N VAL A 90 -8.53 2.09 -17.92
CA VAL A 90 -8.50 1.84 -16.47
C VAL A 90 -7.56 0.67 -16.19
N THR A 91 -6.72 0.82 -15.17
CA THR A 91 -5.74 -0.19 -14.73
C THR A 91 -5.96 -0.56 -13.26
N LEU A 92 -5.21 -1.57 -12.76
CA LEU A 92 -5.23 -1.94 -11.34
C LEU A 92 -4.34 -1.07 -10.44
N GLN A 93 -3.66 -0.06 -10.99
CA GLN A 93 -2.92 0.90 -10.19
C GLN A 93 -3.88 1.73 -9.33
N ALA A 94 -3.51 1.99 -8.08
CA ALA A 94 -4.40 2.66 -7.12
C ALA A 94 -4.99 3.99 -7.62
N PRO A 95 -4.23 4.89 -8.27
CA PRO A 95 -4.78 6.14 -8.81
C PRO A 95 -5.83 5.94 -9.93
N SER A 96 -5.81 4.78 -10.59
CA SER A 96 -6.80 4.40 -11.61
C SER A 96 -7.97 3.62 -11.01
N PHE A 97 -7.67 2.62 -10.19
CA PHE A 97 -8.64 1.72 -9.58
C PHE A 97 -9.62 2.44 -8.63
N VAL A 98 -9.09 3.25 -7.70
CA VAL A 98 -9.90 3.84 -6.62
C VAL A 98 -10.96 4.80 -7.14
N PRO A 99 -10.68 5.77 -8.03
CA PRO A 99 -11.73 6.63 -8.58
C PRO A 99 -12.79 5.87 -9.37
N PHE A 100 -12.39 4.83 -10.12
CA PHE A 100 -13.34 4.00 -10.84
C PHE A 100 -14.33 3.30 -9.90
N MET A 101 -13.83 2.68 -8.84
CA MET A 101 -14.67 1.97 -7.85
C MET A 101 -15.60 2.92 -7.08
N LYS A 102 -15.18 4.17 -6.84
CA LYS A 102 -15.97 5.18 -6.14
C LYS A 102 -17.08 5.81 -7.00
N TYR A 103 -16.80 6.05 -8.27
CA TYR A 103 -17.62 6.97 -9.05
C TYR A 103 -18.31 6.33 -10.27
N SER A 104 -17.79 5.24 -10.84
CA SER A 104 -18.43 4.63 -12.01
C SER A 104 -19.83 4.10 -11.69
N SER A 105 -20.84 4.53 -12.45
CA SER A 105 -22.21 4.01 -12.33
C SER A 105 -22.36 2.60 -12.84
N HIS A 106 -21.44 2.10 -13.68
CA HIS A 106 -21.50 0.79 -14.32
C HIS A 106 -21.14 -0.35 -13.37
N ARG A 107 -22.15 -0.93 -12.69
CA ARG A 107 -21.98 -1.99 -11.69
C ARG A 107 -21.16 -3.19 -12.17
N GLU A 108 -21.46 -3.69 -13.39
CA GLU A 108 -20.74 -4.86 -13.93
C GLU A 108 -19.27 -4.56 -14.21
N LEU A 109 -18.92 -3.35 -14.62
CA LEU A 109 -17.53 -2.95 -14.80
C LEU A 109 -16.82 -2.79 -13.46
N ARG A 110 -17.51 -2.27 -12.42
CA ARG A 110 -16.95 -2.27 -11.04
C ARG A 110 -16.67 -3.69 -10.56
N LYS A 111 -17.61 -4.63 -10.79
CA LYS A 111 -17.42 -6.06 -10.47
C LYS A 111 -16.23 -6.66 -11.21
N GLN A 112 -16.13 -6.42 -12.52
CA GLN A 112 -15.01 -6.90 -13.32
C GLN A 112 -13.68 -6.41 -12.78
N LEU A 113 -13.56 -5.11 -12.51
CA LEU A 113 -12.34 -4.49 -12.00
C LEU A 113 -12.02 -4.97 -10.56
N TYR A 114 -13.06 -5.09 -9.70
CA TYR A 114 -12.92 -5.61 -8.35
C TYR A 114 -12.40 -7.05 -8.35
N MET A 115 -12.97 -7.90 -9.17
CA MET A 115 -12.53 -9.30 -9.28
C MET A 115 -11.10 -9.38 -9.80
N ALA A 116 -10.76 -8.63 -10.83
CA ALA A 116 -9.41 -8.58 -11.36
C ALA A 116 -8.37 -8.15 -10.29
N TYR A 117 -8.72 -7.16 -9.46
CA TYR A 117 -7.85 -6.69 -8.38
C TYR A 117 -7.67 -7.71 -7.26
N ASN A 118 -8.77 -8.37 -6.84
CA ASN A 118 -8.76 -9.27 -5.67
C ASN A 118 -8.33 -10.71 -6.00
N THR A 119 -8.22 -11.07 -7.27
CA THR A 119 -7.76 -12.40 -7.71
C THR A 119 -6.38 -12.37 -8.39
N GLN A 120 -5.64 -11.27 -8.21
CA GLN A 120 -4.28 -11.16 -8.75
C GLN A 120 -3.40 -12.33 -8.32
N CYS A 121 -2.61 -12.85 -9.24
CA CYS A 121 -1.67 -13.95 -9.04
C CYS A 121 -2.30 -15.25 -8.49
N THR A 122 -3.60 -15.48 -8.75
CA THR A 122 -4.27 -16.73 -8.39
C THR A 122 -4.74 -17.54 -9.63
N HIS A 123 -4.46 -17.05 -10.83
CA HIS A 123 -4.82 -17.69 -12.08
C HIS A 123 -3.85 -18.81 -12.44
N ASP A 124 -4.28 -19.75 -13.28
CA ASP A 124 -3.41 -20.82 -13.77
C ASP A 124 -2.51 -20.30 -14.91
N ASP A 125 -1.55 -19.46 -14.54
CA ASP A 125 -0.58 -18.87 -15.45
C ASP A 125 0.81 -18.67 -14.80
N GLU A 126 1.75 -18.06 -15.52
CA GLU A 126 3.13 -17.85 -15.09
C GLU A 126 3.29 -16.91 -13.86
N PHE A 127 2.24 -16.14 -13.53
CA PHE A 127 2.24 -15.19 -12.39
C PHE A 127 1.57 -15.76 -11.15
N ASN A 128 1.16 -17.02 -11.16
CA ASN A 128 0.52 -17.67 -10.02
C ASN A 128 1.45 -17.69 -8.80
N ASN A 129 0.96 -17.15 -7.68
CA ASN A 129 1.71 -17.06 -6.43
C ASN A 129 1.26 -18.07 -5.36
N LEU A 130 0.27 -18.91 -5.60
CA LEU A 130 -0.29 -19.81 -4.58
C LEU A 130 0.74 -20.78 -4.02
N GLU A 131 1.50 -21.47 -4.90
CA GLU A 131 2.59 -22.34 -4.45
C GLU A 131 3.74 -21.56 -3.79
N ILE A 132 4.02 -20.35 -4.28
CA ILE A 132 5.06 -19.49 -3.69
C ILE A 132 4.68 -19.11 -2.26
N ILE A 133 3.42 -18.75 -2.00
CA ILE A 133 2.91 -18.44 -0.67
C ILE A 133 3.10 -19.63 0.27
N GLN A 134 2.69 -20.83 -0.17
CA GLN A 134 2.84 -22.04 0.63
C GLN A 134 4.31 -22.32 1.00
N LYS A 135 5.22 -22.19 0.03
CA LYS A 135 6.66 -22.35 0.28
C LYS A 135 7.19 -21.28 1.24
N LEU A 136 6.83 -20.00 1.01
CA LEU A 136 7.28 -18.91 1.86
C LEU A 136 6.88 -19.07 3.32
N VAL A 137 5.63 -19.48 3.61
CA VAL A 137 5.17 -19.63 5.00
C VAL A 137 5.88 -20.79 5.69
N ASN A 138 6.10 -21.92 4.99
CA ASN A 138 6.81 -23.09 5.52
C ASN A 138 8.29 -22.79 5.78
N LEU A 139 8.99 -22.16 4.83
CA LEU A 139 10.40 -21.79 4.98
C LEU A 139 10.61 -20.74 6.09
N ARG A 140 9.68 -19.79 6.24
CA ARG A 140 9.72 -18.83 7.35
C ARG A 140 9.56 -19.50 8.69
N LEU A 141 8.65 -20.49 8.79
CA LEU A 141 8.45 -21.27 10.01
C LEU A 141 9.70 -22.09 10.35
N GLU A 142 10.25 -22.83 9.38
CA GLU A 142 11.47 -23.61 9.57
C GLU A 142 12.64 -22.72 10.04
N ARG A 143 12.80 -21.53 9.42
CA ARG A 143 13.83 -20.57 9.84
C ARG A 143 13.63 -20.08 11.26
N ALA A 144 12.39 -19.80 11.69
CA ALA A 144 12.09 -19.39 13.06
C ALA A 144 12.41 -20.51 14.06
N GLN A 145 12.02 -21.73 13.74
CA GLN A 145 12.29 -22.91 14.58
C GLN A 145 13.79 -23.20 14.69
N LEU A 146 14.54 -23.06 13.60
CA LEU A 146 16.00 -23.21 13.62
C LEU A 146 16.68 -22.21 14.56
N LEU A 147 16.09 -21.01 14.71
CA LEU A 147 16.55 -19.96 15.64
C LEU A 147 16.00 -20.14 17.08
N GLY A 148 15.26 -21.22 17.37
CA GLY A 148 14.71 -21.53 18.68
C GLY A 148 13.35 -20.92 19.01
N TYR A 149 12.63 -20.39 18.02
CA TYR A 149 11.29 -19.84 18.20
C TYR A 149 10.23 -20.87 17.76
N SER A 150 9.10 -20.94 18.48
CA SER A 150 8.02 -21.86 18.15
C SER A 150 7.28 -21.47 16.87
N THR A 151 7.12 -20.17 16.65
CA THR A 151 6.42 -19.59 15.50
C THR A 151 7.17 -18.42 14.90
N VAL A 152 6.79 -18.04 13.67
CA VAL A 152 7.29 -16.81 13.04
C VAL A 152 6.86 -15.56 13.83
N ALA A 153 5.66 -15.60 14.42
CA ALA A 153 5.17 -14.51 15.26
C ALA A 153 6.09 -14.30 16.47
N ASP A 154 6.44 -15.36 17.20
CA ASP A 154 7.36 -15.30 18.36
C ASP A 154 8.72 -14.70 17.95
N TYR A 155 9.26 -15.15 16.82
CA TYR A 155 10.51 -14.60 16.28
C TYR A 155 10.41 -13.10 16.00
N VAL A 156 9.31 -12.65 15.37
CA VAL A 156 9.13 -11.22 15.02
C VAL A 156 8.87 -10.39 16.26
N LEU A 157 7.94 -10.83 17.11
CA LEU A 157 7.46 -10.09 18.28
C LEU A 157 8.53 -9.93 19.36
N SER A 158 9.49 -10.84 19.46
CA SER A 158 10.62 -10.74 20.40
C SER A 158 11.43 -9.42 20.30
N LYS A 159 11.25 -8.63 19.22
CA LYS A 159 11.83 -7.30 19.01
C LYS A 159 10.79 -6.22 18.71
N ARG A 160 9.55 -6.45 19.07
CA ARG A 160 8.47 -5.47 18.87
C ARG A 160 7.92 -5.03 20.22
N MET A 161 7.25 -3.87 20.24
CA MET A 161 6.68 -3.29 21.45
C MET A 161 5.59 -4.19 22.08
N ALA A 162 4.94 -5.04 21.27
CA ALA A 162 3.94 -5.99 21.75
C ALA A 162 4.55 -7.19 22.49
N GLU A 163 5.85 -7.51 22.29
CA GLU A 163 6.63 -8.56 22.93
C GLU A 163 6.18 -9.99 22.62
N ASN A 164 4.88 -10.28 22.66
CA ASN A 164 4.30 -11.61 22.48
C ASN A 164 2.93 -11.56 21.80
N SER A 165 2.45 -12.74 21.38
CA SER A 165 1.17 -12.88 20.68
C SER A 165 -0.03 -12.54 21.57
N ASP A 166 0.03 -12.80 22.88
CA ASP A 166 -1.09 -12.54 23.80
C ASP A 166 -1.37 -11.03 23.89
N ASN A 167 -0.33 -10.21 23.96
CA ASN A 167 -0.46 -8.75 23.95
C ASN A 167 -1.07 -8.25 22.62
N VAL A 168 -0.68 -8.87 21.48
CA VAL A 168 -1.28 -8.54 20.18
C VAL A 168 -2.77 -8.88 20.17
N TYR A 169 -3.14 -10.10 20.55
CA TYR A 169 -4.55 -10.51 20.58
C TYR A 169 -5.37 -9.70 21.57
N LYS A 170 -4.81 -9.35 22.73
CA LYS A 170 -5.48 -8.49 23.69
C LYS A 170 -5.86 -7.16 23.05
N LEU A 171 -4.92 -6.46 22.44
CA LEU A 171 -5.18 -5.19 21.76
C LEU A 171 -6.19 -5.34 20.62
N LEU A 172 -6.02 -6.36 19.76
CA LEU A 172 -6.92 -6.58 18.63
C LEU A 172 -8.34 -6.91 19.05
N ASN A 173 -8.52 -7.70 20.12
CA ASN A 173 -9.84 -8.04 20.64
C ASN A 173 -10.51 -6.81 21.28
N GLU A 174 -9.77 -6.01 22.06
CA GLU A 174 -10.29 -4.76 22.62
C GLU A 174 -10.76 -3.80 21.50
N LEU A 175 -9.99 -3.67 20.42
CA LEU A 175 -10.36 -2.87 19.25
C LEU A 175 -11.57 -3.47 18.52
N LEU A 176 -11.60 -4.79 18.33
CA LEU A 176 -12.72 -5.48 17.67
C LEU A 176 -14.03 -5.25 18.43
N ASP A 177 -14.02 -5.43 19.75
CA ASP A 177 -15.19 -5.25 20.59
C ASP A 177 -15.70 -3.79 20.57
N ALA A 178 -14.75 -2.82 20.54
CA ALA A 178 -15.09 -1.41 20.49
C ALA A 178 -15.64 -0.97 19.11
N TYR A 179 -15.07 -1.44 18.01
CA TYR A 179 -15.40 -0.94 16.67
C TYR A 179 -16.47 -1.75 15.94
N LYS A 180 -16.62 -3.04 16.24
CA LYS A 180 -17.58 -3.93 15.55
C LYS A 180 -19.01 -3.41 15.51
N PRO A 181 -19.59 -2.86 16.61
CA PRO A 181 -20.94 -2.31 16.57
C PRO A 181 -21.08 -1.14 15.60
N THR A 182 -20.11 -0.23 15.59
CA THR A 182 -20.09 0.93 14.66
C THR A 182 -19.96 0.46 13.22
N ALA A 183 -19.05 -0.48 12.93
CA ALA A 183 -18.88 -1.03 11.59
C ALA A 183 -20.15 -1.70 11.06
N HIS A 184 -20.89 -2.43 11.91
CA HIS A 184 -22.19 -3.01 11.54
C HIS A 184 -23.20 -1.91 11.19
N GLN A 185 -23.28 -0.84 11.99
CA GLN A 185 -24.19 0.27 11.71
C GLN A 185 -23.83 0.98 10.38
N GLU A 186 -22.56 1.20 10.11
CA GLU A 186 -22.08 1.79 8.86
C GLU A 186 -22.47 0.92 7.65
N VAL A 187 -22.33 -0.40 7.76
CA VAL A 187 -22.77 -1.33 6.71
C VAL A 187 -24.28 -1.23 6.47
N GLU A 188 -25.10 -1.19 7.53
CA GLU A 188 -26.55 -1.05 7.40
C GLU A 188 -26.95 0.32 6.82
N ASP A 189 -26.26 1.41 7.17
CA ASP A 189 -26.48 2.72 6.58
C ASP A 189 -26.23 2.71 5.05
N VAL A 190 -25.14 2.08 4.61
CA VAL A 190 -24.80 1.95 3.18
C VAL A 190 -25.82 1.06 2.46
N LYS A 191 -26.21 -0.08 3.04
CA LYS A 191 -27.26 -0.96 2.48
C LYS A 191 -28.60 -0.25 2.33
N THR A 192 -28.98 0.54 3.33
CA THR A 192 -30.22 1.31 3.29
C THR A 192 -30.21 2.29 2.14
N LEU A 193 -29.13 3.07 1.99
CA LEU A 193 -29.01 4.00 0.86
C LEU A 193 -29.03 3.25 -0.50
N ALA A 194 -28.32 2.13 -0.60
CA ALA A 194 -28.29 1.36 -1.84
C ALA A 194 -29.69 0.88 -2.23
N LYS A 195 -30.48 0.38 -1.29
CA LYS A 195 -31.88 -0.01 -1.52
C LYS A 195 -32.81 1.17 -1.85
N GLU A 196 -32.61 2.33 -1.23
CA GLU A 196 -33.34 3.56 -1.58
C GLU A 196 -33.13 3.94 -3.07
N LEU A 197 -31.92 3.71 -3.60
CA LEU A 197 -31.55 4.11 -4.95
C LEU A 197 -31.91 3.05 -6.01
N GLU A 198 -31.75 1.78 -5.68
CA GLU A 198 -31.84 0.67 -6.66
C GLU A 198 -33.11 -0.20 -6.49
N GLY A 199 -33.78 -0.09 -5.35
CA GLY A 199 -34.96 -0.89 -4.99
C GLY A 199 -34.70 -1.88 -3.86
N GLU A 200 -35.79 -2.35 -3.21
CA GLU A 200 -35.74 -3.20 -2.00
C GLU A 200 -35.02 -4.54 -2.20
N ASP A 201 -35.05 -5.09 -3.40
CA ASP A 201 -34.42 -6.38 -3.74
C ASP A 201 -32.89 -6.26 -4.02
N PHE A 202 -32.33 -5.03 -3.91
CA PHE A 202 -30.93 -4.83 -4.18
C PHE A 202 -30.05 -5.47 -3.10
N GLU A 203 -29.13 -6.32 -3.54
CA GLU A 203 -28.10 -6.95 -2.70
C GLU A 203 -26.77 -6.21 -2.86
N LEU A 204 -26.28 -5.64 -1.75
CA LEU A 204 -24.99 -4.95 -1.70
C LEU A 204 -23.85 -5.97 -1.72
N MET A 205 -23.06 -5.92 -2.78
CA MET A 205 -21.89 -6.78 -2.98
C MET A 205 -20.57 -6.03 -2.67
N PRO A 206 -19.45 -6.74 -2.48
CA PRO A 206 -18.17 -6.09 -2.17
C PRO A 206 -17.72 -5.02 -3.18
N TRP A 207 -18.01 -5.20 -4.47
CA TRP A 207 -17.72 -4.23 -5.53
C TRP A 207 -18.63 -3.00 -5.54
N ASP A 208 -19.67 -3.00 -4.72
CA ASP A 208 -20.60 -1.88 -4.58
C ASP A 208 -20.22 -0.96 -3.41
N TRP A 209 -19.44 -1.46 -2.46
CA TRP A 209 -19.13 -0.78 -1.20
C TRP A 209 -18.57 0.63 -1.40
N ALA A 210 -17.52 0.79 -2.22
CA ALA A 210 -16.88 2.08 -2.43
C ALA A 210 -17.83 3.11 -3.06
N TYR A 211 -18.65 2.67 -4.01
CA TYR A 211 -19.61 3.49 -4.72
C TYR A 211 -20.72 4.02 -3.81
N TYR A 212 -21.40 3.14 -3.07
CA TYR A 212 -22.49 3.58 -2.19
C TYR A 212 -21.98 4.27 -0.92
N SER A 213 -20.79 3.95 -0.44
CA SER A 213 -20.15 4.67 0.65
C SER A 213 -19.86 6.13 0.27
N GLU A 214 -19.37 6.38 -0.95
CA GLU A 214 -19.13 7.74 -1.44
C GLU A 214 -20.46 8.50 -1.59
N LYS A 215 -21.51 7.89 -2.15
CA LYS A 215 -22.85 8.48 -2.23
C LYS A 215 -23.45 8.79 -0.85
N LEU A 216 -23.24 7.90 0.13
CA LEU A 216 -23.68 8.15 1.50
C LEU A 216 -22.95 9.34 2.13
N LYS A 217 -21.66 9.45 1.88
CA LYS A 217 -20.83 10.56 2.32
C LYS A 217 -21.31 11.89 1.72
N GLU A 218 -21.57 11.94 0.41
CA GLU A 218 -22.17 13.11 -0.25
C GLU A 218 -23.53 13.45 0.36
N LYS A 219 -24.42 12.48 0.56
CA LYS A 219 -25.75 12.68 1.16
C LYS A 219 -25.67 13.22 2.59
N LYS A 220 -24.75 12.66 3.42
CA LYS A 220 -24.62 13.05 4.84
C LYS A 220 -23.92 14.39 5.06
N PHE A 221 -22.87 14.68 4.27
CA PHE A 221 -21.96 15.80 4.54
C PHE A 221 -21.99 16.88 3.46
N ASN A 222 -22.70 16.67 2.36
CA ASN A 222 -22.71 17.56 1.18
C ASN A 222 -21.28 17.94 0.76
N LEU A 223 -20.36 16.97 0.81
CA LEU A 223 -18.94 17.13 0.51
C LEU A 223 -18.58 16.34 -0.73
N ASN A 224 -18.12 17.04 -1.76
CA ASN A 224 -17.51 16.45 -2.94
C ASN A 224 -15.99 16.66 -2.87
N GLU A 225 -15.21 15.56 -2.81
CA GLU A 225 -13.74 15.63 -2.74
C GLU A 225 -13.11 16.32 -3.96
N GLU A 226 -13.75 16.22 -5.13
CA GLU A 226 -13.26 16.88 -6.35
C GLU A 226 -13.27 18.41 -6.25
N GLU A 227 -14.20 19.00 -5.47
CA GLU A 227 -14.25 20.45 -5.23
C GLU A 227 -13.07 20.93 -4.35
N LEU A 228 -12.50 20.04 -3.54
CA LEU A 228 -11.33 20.34 -2.71
C LEU A 228 -10.00 20.26 -3.48
N ARG A 229 -9.97 19.48 -4.56
CA ARG A 229 -8.76 19.17 -5.32
C ARG A 229 -7.97 20.40 -5.80
N PRO A 230 -8.59 21.46 -6.33
CA PRO A 230 -7.88 22.67 -6.77
C PRO A 230 -7.14 23.41 -5.64
N TYR A 231 -7.52 23.17 -4.39
CA TYR A 231 -6.86 23.79 -3.22
C TYR A 231 -5.57 23.08 -2.82
N PHE A 232 -5.37 21.81 -3.27
CA PHE A 232 -4.21 20.97 -2.93
C PHE A 232 -3.30 20.74 -4.13
N GLU A 233 -2.97 21.82 -4.85
CA GLU A 233 -1.99 21.78 -5.93
C GLU A 233 -0.63 21.27 -5.39
N LEU A 234 -0.07 20.20 -6.00
CA LEU A 234 1.13 19.50 -5.52
C LEU A 234 2.28 20.47 -5.21
N LYS A 235 2.55 21.44 -6.10
CA LYS A 235 3.61 22.43 -5.88
C LYS A 235 3.43 23.24 -4.59
N LYS A 236 2.19 23.66 -4.30
CA LYS A 236 1.86 24.40 -3.07
C LYS A 236 1.97 23.53 -1.83
N VAL A 237 1.56 22.26 -1.94
CA VAL A 237 1.70 21.27 -0.85
C VAL A 237 3.17 21.05 -0.51
N ILE A 238 4.03 20.82 -1.52
CA ILE A 238 5.48 20.67 -1.32
C ILE A 238 6.08 21.90 -0.62
N GLN A 239 5.74 23.09 -1.11
CA GLN A 239 6.19 24.35 -0.49
C GLN A 239 5.71 24.47 0.97
N GLY A 240 4.47 24.07 1.24
CA GLY A 240 3.92 24.05 2.61
C GLY A 240 4.67 23.09 3.53
N VAL A 241 4.94 21.87 3.06
CA VAL A 241 5.70 20.85 3.83
C VAL A 241 7.13 21.31 4.10
N PHE A 242 7.83 21.82 3.07
CA PHE A 242 9.18 22.34 3.24
C PHE A 242 9.21 23.56 4.17
N GLY A 243 8.26 24.49 4.01
CA GLY A 243 8.11 25.65 4.91
C GLY A 243 7.84 25.25 6.37
N LEU A 244 7.05 24.20 6.60
CA LEU A 244 6.83 23.65 7.94
C LEU A 244 8.12 23.07 8.53
N ALA A 245 8.85 22.26 7.76
CA ALA A 245 10.13 21.70 8.19
C ALA A 245 11.16 22.81 8.50
N THR A 246 11.22 23.85 7.66
CA THR A 246 12.06 25.02 7.91
C THR A 246 11.70 25.70 9.24
N ARG A 247 10.42 25.89 9.53
CA ARG A 247 9.97 26.52 10.80
C ARG A 247 10.24 25.67 12.02
N LEU A 248 10.17 24.33 11.91
CA LEU A 248 10.39 23.41 13.03
C LEU A 248 11.86 23.15 13.29
N TYR A 249 12.68 23.00 12.24
CA TYR A 249 14.06 22.52 12.36
C TYR A 249 15.10 23.51 11.87
N GLY A 250 14.71 24.61 11.21
CA GLY A 250 15.63 25.58 10.63
C GLY A 250 16.28 25.14 9.30
N ILE A 251 15.98 23.95 8.82
CA ILE A 251 16.53 23.41 7.57
C ILE A 251 15.89 24.06 6.34
N THR A 252 16.65 24.13 5.23
CA THR A 252 16.16 24.69 3.95
C THR A 252 16.30 23.65 2.84
N PHE A 253 15.49 23.83 1.78
CA PHE A 253 15.44 22.90 0.63
C PHE A 253 15.66 23.70 -0.65
N GLN A 254 16.69 23.34 -1.40
CA GLN A 254 17.03 23.98 -2.67
C GLN A 254 17.03 22.92 -3.79
N GLU A 255 16.14 23.07 -4.78
CA GLU A 255 16.13 22.18 -5.94
C GLU A 255 17.49 22.29 -6.67
N ASN A 256 18.14 21.14 -6.92
CA ASN A 256 19.40 21.06 -7.63
C ASN A 256 19.31 20.11 -8.84
N PRO A 257 19.12 20.63 -10.07
CA PRO A 257 18.98 19.82 -11.27
C PRO A 257 20.28 19.11 -11.70
N ASN A 258 21.43 19.42 -11.06
CA ASN A 258 22.71 18.76 -11.36
C ASN A 258 22.87 17.43 -10.61
N ILE A 259 21.99 17.12 -9.65
CA ILE A 259 21.99 15.84 -8.96
C ILE A 259 21.32 14.81 -9.88
N PRO A 260 21.99 13.68 -10.20
CA PRO A 260 21.39 12.66 -11.05
C PRO A 260 20.08 12.09 -10.45
N VAL A 261 19.06 11.98 -11.28
CA VAL A 261 17.77 11.37 -10.95
C VAL A 261 17.53 10.14 -11.82
N TYR A 262 16.79 9.17 -11.32
CA TYR A 262 16.50 7.91 -12.02
C TYR A 262 15.29 8.00 -12.97
N HIS A 263 14.49 9.07 -12.87
CA HIS A 263 13.35 9.34 -13.76
C HIS A 263 13.19 10.86 -13.96
N PRO A 264 12.76 11.34 -15.15
CA PRO A 264 12.61 12.77 -15.44
C PRO A 264 11.68 13.54 -14.50
N ASP A 265 10.66 12.88 -13.95
CA ASP A 265 9.68 13.50 -13.05
C ASP A 265 10.17 13.59 -11.60
N VAL A 266 11.24 12.88 -11.24
CA VAL A 266 11.87 12.96 -9.93
C VAL A 266 12.65 14.26 -9.79
N LYS A 267 12.49 14.93 -8.65
CA LYS A 267 13.25 16.13 -8.30
C LYS A 267 14.18 15.86 -7.14
N ALA A 268 15.39 16.37 -7.24
CA ALA A 268 16.40 16.31 -6.18
C ALA A 268 16.59 17.68 -5.53
N TYR A 269 16.67 17.69 -4.21
CA TYR A 269 16.86 18.90 -3.41
C TYR A 269 18.10 18.74 -2.51
N GLU A 270 18.94 19.76 -2.48
CA GLU A 270 19.90 19.91 -1.39
C GLU A 270 19.18 20.38 -0.13
N VAL A 271 19.40 19.68 0.96
CA VAL A 271 18.92 20.07 2.29
C VAL A 271 20.10 20.68 3.04
N LYS A 272 19.91 21.88 3.54
CA LYS A 272 20.92 22.61 4.30
C LYS A 272 20.45 22.88 5.71
N ASP A 273 21.37 22.86 6.67
CA ASP A 273 21.11 23.24 8.05
C ASP A 273 20.99 24.77 8.18
N LYS A 274 20.60 25.24 9.35
CA LYS A 274 20.40 26.68 9.67
C LYS A 274 21.65 27.56 9.47
N ASP A 275 22.84 26.97 9.46
CA ASP A 275 24.12 27.62 9.19
C ASP A 275 24.55 27.51 7.72
N ASP A 276 23.64 27.12 6.83
CA ASP A 276 23.84 26.89 5.38
C ASP A 276 24.80 25.72 5.06
N SER A 277 25.22 24.93 6.05
CA SER A 277 26.01 23.73 5.82
C SER A 277 25.16 22.63 5.16
N PHE A 278 25.80 21.82 4.29
CA PHE A 278 25.15 20.70 3.63
C PHE A 278 24.76 19.63 4.66
N LEU A 279 23.49 19.21 4.64
CA LEU A 279 22.96 18.19 5.54
C LEU A 279 22.63 16.89 4.79
N ALA A 280 21.87 16.96 3.69
CA ALA A 280 21.39 15.79 2.99
C ALA A 280 20.96 16.11 1.55
N VAL A 281 20.67 15.05 0.78
CA VAL A 281 19.91 15.12 -0.49
C VAL A 281 18.55 14.47 -0.28
N LEU A 282 17.49 15.16 -0.69
CA LEU A 282 16.14 14.67 -0.68
C LEU A 282 15.66 14.49 -2.13
N TYR A 283 15.20 13.29 -2.47
CA TYR A 283 14.50 13.02 -3.72
C TYR A 283 12.99 13.02 -3.47
N THR A 284 12.25 13.68 -4.35
CA THR A 284 10.78 13.63 -4.36
C THR A 284 10.32 12.91 -5.61
N ASP A 285 9.52 11.85 -5.40
CA ASP A 285 8.93 11.00 -6.42
C ASP A 285 7.44 10.85 -6.07
N PHE A 286 6.57 11.42 -6.90
CA PHE A 286 5.12 11.45 -6.67
C PHE A 286 4.34 10.69 -7.74
N HIS A 287 5.00 9.82 -8.51
CA HIS A 287 4.43 9.06 -9.63
C HIS A 287 4.45 7.56 -9.41
#